data_5b53b2c996d836802ec0375f91d17b9b
#
_entry.id   5b53b2c996d836802ec0375f91d17b9b
#
_cell.length_a   1.000
_cell.length_b   1.000
_cell.length_c   1.000
_cell.angle_alpha   90.00
_cell.angle_beta   90.00
_cell.angle_gamma   90.00
#
_symmetry.space_group_name_H-M   'P 1'
#
loop_
_entity.id
_entity.type
_entity.pdbx_description
1 polymer ?
#
loop_
_entity_poly.entity_id
_entity_poly.type
_entity_poly.pdbx_seq_one_letter_code
_entity_poly.pdbx_strand_id
1 'polypeptide(L)'
;MPMYNFDFNRSVTNLNLSAARSGILTPAITSLELREEKLRRFNEVVQRVAPDRPAFKAEQIAGAARRVLRAAMKGQESTFIKVRMRRAGEIRAALGDAHWEVAAKTEPAMREIVAYLDESASALIDNDVPVVGLLDDAILVDAAMDGLRGELDDYADFCRYRIGEAARLGILPNEVKTRRECWFHERQQELRLELQLRRVRAANYGKSASTAPGFRIC
;
A
#
# COMPACT_ATOMS: atom_id res chain seq x y z
N MET A 1 12.48 18.01 19.24
CA MET A 1 11.10 17.71 18.81
C MET A 1 11.08 16.26 18.35
N PRO A 2 10.36 15.35 19.00
CA PRO A 2 10.31 13.98 18.53
C PRO A 2 9.44 13.96 17.27
N MET A 3 10.05 13.59 16.15
CA MET A 3 9.29 13.12 14.98
C MET A 3 8.42 11.96 15.44
N TYR A 4 7.11 12.09 15.29
CA TYR A 4 6.20 10.97 15.37
C TYR A 4 6.54 10.05 14.21
N ASN A 5 7.51 9.19 14.41
CA ASN A 5 7.62 7.96 13.69
C ASN A 5 6.36 7.18 14.08
N PHE A 6 5.39 7.14 13.19
CA PHE A 6 4.43 6.06 13.20
C PHE A 6 5.28 4.78 13.09
N ASP A 7 5.46 4.15 14.23
CA ASP A 7 6.28 2.94 14.36
C ASP A 7 5.50 1.79 13.74
N PHE A 8 5.34 1.82 12.41
CA PHE A 8 4.90 0.69 11.59
C PHE A 8 5.83 -0.54 11.76
N ASN A 9 6.90 -0.36 12.49
CA ASN A 9 7.96 -1.37 12.62
C ASN A 9 7.74 -2.35 13.77
N ARG A 10 6.77 -2.13 14.67
CA ARG A 10 6.64 -2.99 15.87
C ARG A 10 5.95 -4.33 15.64
N SER A 11 5.17 -4.48 14.58
CA SER A 11 4.52 -5.77 14.26
C SER A 11 5.21 -6.58 13.16
N VAL A 12 6.08 -5.97 12.36
CA VAL A 12 6.75 -6.63 11.23
C VAL A 12 8.21 -7.01 11.54
N THR A 13 8.78 -6.47 12.63
CA THR A 13 10.21 -6.64 12.97
C THR A 13 10.54 -7.95 13.72
N ASN A 14 9.56 -8.81 13.99
CA ASN A 14 9.83 -10.13 14.56
C ASN A 14 9.81 -11.28 13.52
N LEU A 15 10.03 -10.99 12.26
CA LEU A 15 10.52 -12.01 11.33
C LEU A 15 11.93 -12.39 11.79
N ASN A 16 12.04 -13.55 12.41
CA ASN A 16 13.28 -14.06 13.02
C ASN A 16 14.29 -14.41 11.92
N LEU A 17 14.85 -13.39 11.25
CA LEU A 17 15.89 -13.47 10.22
C LEU A 17 17.20 -14.04 10.77
N SER A 18 17.28 -14.21 12.09
CA SER A 18 18.38 -14.91 12.77
C SER A 18 18.56 -16.35 12.25
N ALA A 19 17.48 -17.04 11.89
CA ALA A 19 17.55 -18.39 11.33
C ALA A 19 18.15 -18.43 9.91
N ALA A 20 17.90 -17.41 9.10
CA ALA A 20 18.46 -17.32 7.74
C ALA A 20 19.98 -17.06 7.75
N ARG A 21 20.51 -16.35 8.78
CA ARG A 21 21.94 -16.14 8.95
C ARG A 21 22.70 -17.36 9.48
N SER A 22 22.01 -18.32 10.11
CA SER A 22 22.64 -19.51 10.72
C SER A 22 22.84 -20.68 9.77
N GLY A 23 22.49 -20.56 8.49
CA GLY A 23 22.70 -21.66 7.49
C GLY A 23 21.87 -22.92 7.75
N ILE A 24 20.93 -22.92 8.70
CA ILE A 24 20.06 -24.05 9.02
C ILE A 24 18.68 -23.79 8.41
N LEU A 25 18.60 -23.83 7.09
CA LEU A 25 17.34 -24.10 6.40
C LEU A 25 17.04 -25.59 6.59
N THR A 26 16.18 -25.90 7.56
CA THR A 26 15.77 -27.30 7.80
C THR A 26 15.09 -27.87 6.54
N PRO A 27 15.25 -29.17 6.28
CA PRO A 27 14.63 -29.86 5.11
C PRO A 27 13.12 -29.69 4.99
N ALA A 28 12.42 -29.30 6.06
CA ALA A 28 10.98 -29.01 6.10
C ALA A 28 10.52 -27.89 5.15
N ILE A 29 11.44 -26.98 4.73
CA ILE A 29 11.11 -25.91 3.79
C ILE A 29 11.17 -26.37 2.32
N THR A 30 11.68 -27.54 2.04
CA THR A 30 11.81 -28.08 0.67
C THR A 30 10.50 -28.67 0.12
N SER A 31 9.48 -28.92 0.94
CA SER A 31 8.16 -29.41 0.55
C SER A 31 7.06 -28.50 1.06
N LEU A 32 6.75 -27.44 0.32
CA LEU A 32 5.54 -26.66 0.57
C LEU A 32 4.34 -27.43 0.02
N GLU A 33 3.61 -28.12 0.88
CA GLU A 33 2.36 -28.80 0.53
C GLU A 33 1.22 -27.80 0.50
N LEU A 34 0.87 -27.34 -0.69
CA LEU A 34 -0.33 -26.55 -0.91
C LEU A 34 -1.54 -27.48 -0.98
N ARG A 35 -2.35 -27.51 0.08
CA ARG A 35 -3.58 -28.30 0.09
C ARG A 35 -4.60 -27.68 -0.87
N GLU A 36 -5.20 -28.50 -1.71
CA GLU A 36 -6.16 -28.07 -2.74
C GLU A 36 -7.33 -27.28 -2.14
N GLU A 37 -7.84 -27.70 -0.98
CA GLU A 37 -8.92 -27.00 -0.28
C GLU A 37 -8.52 -25.60 0.17
N LYS A 38 -7.31 -25.44 0.74
CA LYS A 38 -6.78 -24.10 1.12
C LYS A 38 -6.58 -23.22 -0.11
N LEU A 39 -6.07 -23.77 -1.22
CA LEU A 39 -5.91 -23.04 -2.47
C LEU A 39 -7.26 -22.59 -3.05
N ARG A 40 -8.29 -23.43 -2.99
CA ARG A 40 -9.63 -23.06 -3.42
C ARG A 40 -10.18 -21.91 -2.58
N ARG A 41 -10.10 -21.98 -1.26
CA ARG A 41 -10.52 -20.89 -0.34
C ARG A 41 -9.75 -19.58 -0.61
N PHE A 42 -8.44 -19.66 -0.77
CA PHE A 42 -7.62 -18.52 -1.14
C PHE A 42 -8.11 -17.88 -2.45
N ASN A 43 -8.35 -18.67 -3.48
CA ASN A 43 -8.85 -18.17 -4.76
C ASN A 43 -10.27 -17.57 -4.66
N GLU A 44 -11.12 -18.09 -3.77
CA GLU A 44 -12.44 -17.48 -3.49
C GLU A 44 -12.29 -16.07 -2.89
N VAL A 45 -11.31 -15.87 -1.99
CA VAL A 45 -10.98 -14.54 -1.46
C VAL A 45 -10.43 -13.64 -2.56
N VAL A 46 -9.50 -14.13 -3.38
CA VAL A 46 -8.95 -13.39 -4.52
C VAL A 46 -10.06 -12.92 -5.46
N GLN A 47 -11.03 -13.77 -5.76
CA GLN A 47 -12.16 -13.39 -6.65
C GLN A 47 -13.06 -12.32 -6.04
N ARG A 48 -13.20 -12.26 -4.70
CA ARG A 48 -13.97 -11.19 -4.04
C ARG A 48 -13.25 -9.86 -4.03
N VAL A 49 -11.91 -9.85 -3.88
CA VAL A 49 -11.12 -8.61 -3.78
C VAL A 49 -10.59 -8.11 -5.13
N ALA A 50 -10.46 -8.99 -6.12
CA ALA A 50 -9.95 -8.71 -7.46
C ALA A 50 -10.66 -9.59 -8.51
N PRO A 51 -11.94 -9.29 -8.82
CA PRO A 51 -12.77 -10.15 -9.68
C PRO A 51 -12.21 -10.35 -11.11
N ASP A 52 -11.45 -9.39 -11.60
CA ASP A 52 -10.86 -9.43 -12.94
C ASP A 52 -9.57 -10.28 -13.01
N ARG A 53 -9.06 -10.73 -11.85
CA ARG A 53 -7.85 -11.57 -11.81
C ARG A 53 -8.20 -13.05 -11.98
N PRO A 54 -7.45 -13.78 -12.80
CA PRO A 54 -7.58 -15.24 -12.88
C PRO A 54 -7.15 -15.90 -11.55
N ALA A 55 -7.78 -17.04 -11.24
CA ALA A 55 -7.41 -17.85 -10.08
C ALA A 55 -5.94 -18.28 -10.15
N PHE A 56 -5.27 -18.27 -9.01
CA PHE A 56 -3.88 -18.72 -8.89
C PHE A 56 -3.81 -20.26 -8.94
N LYS A 57 -2.81 -20.76 -9.68
CA LYS A 57 -2.45 -22.18 -9.68
C LYS A 57 -1.39 -22.48 -8.63
N ALA A 58 -1.42 -23.71 -8.10
CA ALA A 58 -0.43 -24.17 -7.10
C ALA A 58 1.01 -23.95 -7.57
N GLU A 59 1.31 -24.20 -8.85
CA GLU A 59 2.64 -24.04 -9.44
C GLU A 59 3.12 -22.58 -9.42
N GLN A 60 2.21 -21.62 -9.58
CA GLN A 60 2.53 -20.17 -9.53
C GLN A 60 2.96 -19.76 -8.13
N ILE A 61 2.21 -20.20 -7.11
CA ILE A 61 2.51 -19.92 -5.69
C ILE A 61 3.79 -20.62 -5.27
N ALA A 62 3.94 -21.92 -5.61
CA ALA A 62 5.16 -22.65 -5.35
C ALA A 62 6.38 -22.06 -6.08
N GLY A 63 6.20 -21.55 -7.30
CA GLY A 63 7.23 -20.82 -8.03
C GLY A 63 7.64 -19.52 -7.35
N ALA A 64 6.68 -18.77 -6.81
CA ALA A 64 6.93 -17.57 -6.02
C ALA A 64 7.69 -17.90 -4.72
N ALA A 65 7.24 -18.93 -3.99
CA ALA A 65 7.90 -19.39 -2.77
C ALA A 65 9.37 -19.78 -3.02
N ARG A 66 9.64 -20.54 -4.09
CA ARG A 66 11.04 -20.89 -4.46
C ARG A 66 11.89 -19.67 -4.77
N ARG A 67 11.36 -18.61 -5.37
CA ARG A 67 12.10 -17.36 -5.62
C ARG A 67 12.44 -16.65 -4.33
N VAL A 68 11.48 -16.55 -3.40
CA VAL A 68 11.68 -15.92 -2.10
C VAL A 68 12.73 -16.69 -1.28
N LEU A 69 12.64 -18.02 -1.22
CA LEU A 69 13.62 -18.88 -0.54
C LEU A 69 15.02 -18.71 -1.12
N ARG A 70 15.17 -18.71 -2.45
CA ARG A 70 16.48 -18.50 -3.09
C ARG A 70 17.09 -17.14 -2.78
N ALA A 71 16.27 -16.09 -2.67
CA ALA A 71 16.73 -14.76 -2.27
C ALA A 71 17.20 -14.77 -0.80
N ALA A 72 16.44 -15.40 0.09
CA ALA A 72 16.79 -15.54 1.50
C ALA A 72 18.10 -16.33 1.71
N MET A 73 18.35 -17.39 0.93
CA MET A 73 19.63 -18.12 0.97
C MET A 73 20.83 -17.26 0.59
N LYS A 74 20.62 -16.17 -0.17
CA LYS A 74 21.65 -15.18 -0.49
C LYS A 74 21.73 -14.02 0.51
N GLY A 75 21.02 -14.13 1.65
CA GLY A 75 20.93 -13.09 2.65
C GLY A 75 20.08 -11.88 2.24
N GLN A 76 19.23 -12.02 1.21
CA GLN A 76 18.36 -10.96 0.72
C GLN A 76 16.95 -11.13 1.30
N GLU A 77 16.42 -10.08 1.90
CA GLU A 77 15.02 -10.02 2.30
C GLU A 77 14.09 -9.95 1.07
N SER A 78 12.91 -10.56 1.18
CA SER A 78 11.89 -10.42 0.15
C SER A 78 11.28 -9.02 0.16
N THR A 79 11.76 -8.15 -0.71
CA THR A 79 11.18 -6.83 -0.92
C THR A 79 9.70 -6.92 -1.31
N PHE A 80 9.31 -7.97 -2.05
CA PHE A 80 7.93 -8.20 -2.44
C PHE A 80 7.03 -8.34 -1.21
N ILE A 81 7.33 -9.25 -0.29
CA ILE A 81 6.54 -9.46 0.93
C ILE A 81 6.54 -8.19 1.77
N LYS A 82 7.70 -7.61 2.03
CA LYS A 82 7.84 -6.40 2.86
C LYS A 82 6.97 -5.24 2.38
N VAL A 83 6.98 -4.97 1.08
CA VAL A 83 6.20 -3.85 0.50
C VAL A 83 4.70 -4.13 0.60
N ARG A 84 4.25 -5.38 0.34
CA ARG A 84 2.82 -5.74 0.40
C ARG A 84 2.30 -5.77 1.83
N MET A 85 3.08 -6.24 2.78
CA MET A 85 2.70 -6.20 4.20
C MET A 85 2.63 -4.77 4.73
N ARG A 86 3.46 -3.84 4.24
CA ARG A 86 3.30 -2.41 4.53
C ARG A 86 1.96 -1.90 3.98
N ARG A 87 1.58 -2.26 2.75
CA ARG A 87 0.27 -1.90 2.17
C ARG A 87 -0.89 -2.49 2.97
N ALA A 88 -0.76 -3.72 3.48
CA ALA A 88 -1.73 -4.29 4.41
C ALA A 88 -1.91 -3.43 5.67
N GLY A 89 -0.81 -2.90 6.22
CA GLY A 89 -0.86 -1.94 7.33
C GLY A 89 -1.58 -0.65 6.97
N GLU A 90 -1.37 -0.11 5.77
CA GLU A 90 -2.07 1.09 5.26
C GLU A 90 -3.58 0.82 5.11
N ILE A 91 -3.98 -0.36 4.62
CA ILE A 91 -5.39 -0.79 4.54
C ILE A 91 -6.03 -0.80 5.93
N ARG A 92 -5.37 -1.42 6.93
CA ARG A 92 -5.86 -1.45 8.31
C ARG A 92 -5.99 -0.04 8.91
N ALA A 93 -4.99 0.81 8.66
CA ALA A 93 -4.99 2.18 9.13
C ALA A 93 -6.16 2.98 8.55
N ALA A 94 -6.42 2.87 7.26
CA ALA A 94 -7.54 3.55 6.60
C ALA A 94 -8.90 3.07 7.12
N LEU A 95 -9.09 1.76 7.32
CA LEU A 95 -10.32 1.19 7.90
C LEU A 95 -10.54 1.58 9.36
N GLY A 96 -9.47 1.81 10.11
CA GLY A 96 -9.51 2.16 11.53
C GLY A 96 -9.56 3.67 11.82
N ASP A 97 -9.35 4.53 10.82
CA ASP A 97 -9.34 5.98 11.02
C ASP A 97 -10.77 6.54 11.04
N ALA A 98 -11.25 6.98 12.22
CA ALA A 98 -12.58 7.52 12.39
C ALA A 98 -12.86 8.82 11.58
N HIS A 99 -11.81 9.46 11.06
CA HIS A 99 -11.92 10.67 10.23
C HIS A 99 -11.85 10.37 8.73
N TRP A 100 -11.53 9.12 8.37
CA TRP A 100 -11.47 8.64 7.00
C TRP A 100 -12.63 7.68 6.74
N GLU A 101 -13.62 8.13 6.02
CA GLU A 101 -14.69 7.26 5.53
C GLU A 101 -14.23 6.61 4.22
N VAL A 102 -13.91 5.32 4.30
CA VAL A 102 -13.50 4.55 3.11
C VAL A 102 -14.63 4.54 2.09
N ALA A 103 -14.31 4.69 0.82
CA ALA A 103 -15.33 4.67 -0.23
C ALA A 103 -16.07 3.33 -0.25
N ALA A 104 -17.40 3.37 -0.33
CA ALA A 104 -18.27 2.17 -0.34
C ALA A 104 -17.89 1.15 -1.43
N LYS A 105 -17.24 1.61 -2.50
CA LYS A 105 -16.74 0.75 -3.58
C LYS A 105 -15.56 -0.12 -3.16
N THR A 106 -14.67 0.38 -2.32
CA THR A 106 -13.39 -0.26 -1.96
C THR A 106 -13.42 -0.90 -0.58
N GLU A 107 -14.29 -0.42 0.31
CA GLU A 107 -14.42 -0.90 1.68
C GLU A 107 -14.61 -2.42 1.79
N PRO A 108 -15.50 -3.08 1.02
CA PRO A 108 -15.68 -4.52 1.13
C PRO A 108 -14.41 -5.31 0.83
N ALA A 109 -13.66 -4.92 -0.21
CA ALA A 109 -12.40 -5.58 -0.55
C ALA A 109 -11.33 -5.37 0.53
N MET A 110 -11.24 -4.16 1.10
CA MET A 110 -10.31 -3.87 2.20
C MET A 110 -10.63 -4.68 3.45
N ARG A 111 -11.91 -4.81 3.82
CA ARG A 111 -12.35 -5.64 4.97
C ARG A 111 -12.06 -7.12 4.74
N GLU A 112 -12.31 -7.62 3.54
CA GLU A 112 -12.03 -9.01 3.18
C GLU A 112 -10.54 -9.35 3.27
N ILE A 113 -9.67 -8.44 2.81
CA ILE A 113 -8.22 -8.59 2.95
C ILE A 113 -7.84 -8.67 4.43
N VAL A 114 -8.31 -7.73 5.26
CA VAL A 114 -7.98 -7.72 6.69
C VAL A 114 -8.50 -8.99 7.37
N ALA A 115 -9.70 -9.44 7.04
CA ALA A 115 -10.26 -10.69 7.58
C ALA A 115 -9.38 -11.91 7.26
N TYR A 116 -8.91 -12.01 5.99
CA TYR A 116 -8.00 -13.08 5.60
C TYR A 116 -6.67 -13.04 6.37
N LEU A 117 -6.07 -11.85 6.47
CA LEU A 117 -4.79 -11.65 7.17
C LEU A 117 -4.86 -11.94 8.68
N ASP A 118 -6.04 -11.80 9.29
CA ASP A 118 -6.25 -12.04 10.72
C ASP A 118 -6.60 -13.51 11.02
N GLU A 119 -7.01 -14.27 10.01
CA GLU A 119 -7.44 -15.67 10.15
C GLU A 119 -6.31 -16.64 9.76
N SER A 120 -5.34 -16.83 10.66
CA SER A 120 -4.18 -17.71 10.41
C SER A 120 -4.57 -19.17 10.10
N ALA A 121 -5.73 -19.66 10.58
CA ALA A 121 -6.18 -21.03 10.33
C ALA A 121 -6.58 -21.28 8.87
N SER A 122 -7.02 -20.26 8.15
CA SER A 122 -7.43 -20.34 6.73
C SER A 122 -6.29 -19.98 5.76
N ALA A 123 -5.14 -19.51 6.27
CA ALA A 123 -3.98 -19.18 5.46
C ALA A 123 -3.57 -20.33 4.55
N LEU A 124 -3.24 -20.02 3.29
CA LEU A 124 -2.79 -21.01 2.32
C LEU A 124 -1.43 -21.57 2.70
N ILE A 125 -0.55 -20.72 3.20
CA ILE A 125 0.76 -21.05 3.75
C ILE A 125 0.70 -20.75 5.24
N ASP A 126 1.08 -21.70 6.08
CA ASP A 126 1.06 -21.46 7.52
C ASP A 126 2.05 -20.32 7.89
N ASN A 127 1.59 -19.33 8.62
CA ASN A 127 2.36 -18.13 8.96
C ASN A 127 3.66 -18.41 9.71
N ASP A 128 3.74 -19.58 10.37
CA ASP A 128 4.93 -20.03 11.08
C ASP A 128 6.03 -20.56 10.16
N VAL A 129 5.76 -20.72 8.86
CA VAL A 129 6.77 -21.18 7.90
C VAL A 129 7.80 -20.07 7.67
N PRO A 130 9.07 -20.28 8.08
CA PRO A 130 10.08 -19.25 7.94
C PRO A 130 10.21 -18.75 6.51
N VAL A 131 10.40 -17.43 6.35
CA VAL A 131 10.67 -16.76 5.07
C VAL A 131 9.45 -16.66 4.13
N VAL A 132 8.59 -17.66 4.05
CA VAL A 132 7.46 -17.71 3.10
C VAL A 132 6.08 -17.66 3.75
N GLY A 133 5.97 -17.70 5.07
CA GLY A 133 4.68 -17.75 5.77
C GLY A 133 3.72 -16.59 5.45
N LEU A 134 4.24 -15.42 5.08
CA LEU A 134 3.42 -14.27 4.66
C LEU A 134 3.35 -14.11 3.13
N LEU A 135 3.68 -15.13 2.35
CA LEU A 135 3.73 -15.01 0.90
C LEU A 135 2.34 -14.96 0.27
N ASP A 136 1.41 -15.77 0.74
CA ASP A 136 0.02 -15.77 0.27
C ASP A 136 -0.68 -14.46 0.66
N ASP A 137 -0.47 -13.96 1.87
CA ASP A 137 -0.91 -12.63 2.30
C ASP A 137 -0.42 -11.55 1.34
N ALA A 138 0.88 -11.57 1.03
CA ALA A 138 1.47 -10.61 0.10
C ALA A 138 0.91 -10.75 -1.33
N ILE A 139 0.62 -11.96 -1.79
CA ILE A 139 0.01 -12.23 -3.10
C ILE A 139 -1.43 -11.70 -3.11
N LEU A 140 -2.21 -11.90 -2.05
CA LEU A 140 -3.58 -11.39 -1.93
C LEU A 140 -3.59 -9.85 -1.99
N VAL A 141 -2.75 -9.21 -1.18
CA VAL A 141 -2.62 -7.74 -1.19
C VAL A 141 -2.21 -7.24 -2.57
N ASP A 142 -1.22 -7.89 -3.23
CA ASP A 142 -0.80 -7.53 -4.58
C ASP A 142 -1.95 -7.66 -5.60
N ALA A 143 -2.75 -8.71 -5.48
CA ALA A 143 -3.89 -8.94 -6.37
C ALA A 143 -4.92 -7.80 -6.29
N ALA A 144 -5.17 -7.25 -5.11
CA ALA A 144 -6.17 -6.22 -4.86
C ALA A 144 -5.67 -4.79 -5.17
N MET A 145 -4.34 -4.58 -5.32
CA MET A 145 -3.77 -3.23 -5.40
C MET A 145 -4.30 -2.39 -6.56
N ASP A 146 -4.64 -2.99 -7.71
CA ASP A 146 -5.15 -2.25 -8.85
C ASP A 146 -6.48 -1.56 -8.53
N GLY A 147 -7.35 -2.23 -7.74
CA GLY A 147 -8.62 -1.67 -7.28
C GLY A 147 -8.51 -0.71 -6.09
N LEU A 148 -7.46 -0.83 -5.28
CA LEU A 148 -7.32 -0.09 -4.02
C LEU A 148 -6.34 1.08 -4.08
N ARG A 149 -5.50 1.16 -5.11
CA ARG A 149 -4.44 2.16 -5.20
C ARG A 149 -4.94 3.58 -5.01
N GLY A 150 -6.00 3.97 -5.71
CA GLY A 150 -6.56 5.32 -5.61
C GLY A 150 -6.99 5.66 -4.19
N GLU A 151 -7.71 4.75 -3.52
CA GLU A 151 -8.17 4.94 -2.15
C GLU A 151 -6.99 5.09 -1.16
N LEU A 152 -5.95 4.27 -1.32
CA LEU A 152 -4.77 4.33 -0.44
C LEU A 152 -3.90 5.56 -0.71
N ASP A 153 -3.79 6.01 -1.96
CA ASP A 153 -3.07 7.24 -2.31
C ASP A 153 -3.81 8.47 -1.76
N ASP A 154 -5.15 8.49 -1.85
CA ASP A 154 -6.00 9.53 -1.27
C ASP A 154 -5.87 9.56 0.27
N TYR A 155 -5.91 8.38 0.91
CA TYR A 155 -5.71 8.28 2.37
C TYR A 155 -4.32 8.77 2.79
N ALA A 156 -3.29 8.41 2.05
CA ALA A 156 -1.94 8.87 2.33
C ALA A 156 -1.82 10.40 2.18
N ASP A 157 -2.50 11.01 1.20
CA ASP A 157 -2.55 12.46 1.04
C ASP A 157 -3.33 13.14 2.17
N PHE A 158 -4.46 12.57 2.57
CA PHE A 158 -5.23 13.01 3.74
C PHE A 158 -4.39 13.01 5.03
N CYS A 159 -3.61 11.95 5.25
CA CYS A 159 -2.70 11.91 6.41
C CYS A 159 -1.64 13.01 6.35
N ARG A 160 -1.05 13.28 5.17
CA ARG A 160 -0.10 14.39 4.99
C ARG A 160 -0.74 15.75 5.26
N TYR A 161 -1.96 15.95 4.75
CA TYR A 161 -2.73 17.16 5.02
C TYR A 161 -2.95 17.37 6.51
N ARG A 162 -3.39 16.35 7.26
CA ARG A 162 -3.57 16.43 8.73
C ARG A 162 -2.28 16.79 9.46
N ILE A 163 -1.15 16.24 9.03
CA ILE A 163 0.17 16.58 9.60
C ILE A 163 0.48 18.06 9.36
N GLY A 164 0.23 18.57 8.15
CA GLY A 164 0.42 19.99 7.82
C GLY A 164 -0.46 20.92 8.65
N GLU A 165 -1.75 20.59 8.77
CA GLU A 165 -2.71 21.36 9.58
C GLU A 165 -2.35 21.33 11.08
N ALA A 166 -1.96 20.17 11.59
CA ALA A 166 -1.50 20.03 12.98
C ALA A 166 -0.30 20.94 13.27
N ALA A 167 0.68 20.97 12.37
CA ALA A 167 1.85 21.84 12.49
C ALA A 167 1.46 23.33 12.46
N ARG A 168 0.49 23.72 11.59
CA ARG A 168 -0.03 25.09 11.49
C ARG A 168 -0.76 25.51 12.76
N LEU A 169 -1.51 24.60 13.38
CA LEU A 169 -2.32 24.86 14.57
C LEU A 169 -1.55 24.66 15.90
N GLY A 170 -0.37 24.05 15.86
CA GLY A 170 0.41 23.72 17.06
C GLY A 170 -0.20 22.60 17.91
N ILE A 171 -0.95 21.67 17.30
CA ILE A 171 -1.62 20.54 17.95
C ILE A 171 -1.09 19.20 17.39
N LEU A 172 -1.54 18.07 17.93
CA LEU A 172 -1.18 16.76 17.41
C LEU A 172 -2.03 16.39 16.17
N PRO A 173 -1.51 15.59 15.22
CA PRO A 173 -2.26 15.20 14.01
C PRO A 173 -3.59 14.47 14.30
N ASN A 174 -3.67 13.72 15.38
CA ASN A 174 -4.90 13.05 15.82
C ASN A 174 -5.95 14.00 16.43
N GLU A 175 -5.57 15.21 16.78
CA GLU A 175 -6.48 16.25 17.29
C GLU A 175 -7.11 17.07 16.16
N VAL A 176 -6.58 16.97 14.94
CA VAL A 176 -7.15 17.60 13.75
C VAL A 176 -8.44 16.88 13.36
N LYS A 177 -9.57 17.51 13.56
CA LYS A 177 -10.91 16.95 13.31
C LYS A 177 -11.38 17.17 11.86
N THR A 178 -10.49 17.04 10.91
CA THR A 178 -10.85 17.14 9.49
C THR A 178 -11.37 15.78 9.02
N ARG A 179 -12.52 15.78 8.33
CA ARG A 179 -13.09 14.61 7.68
C ARG A 179 -12.67 14.54 6.21
N ARG A 180 -12.77 13.35 5.62
CA ARG A 180 -12.49 13.10 4.19
C ARG A 180 -13.16 14.11 3.26
N GLU A 181 -14.44 14.44 3.47
CA GLU A 181 -15.19 15.39 2.64
C GLU A 181 -14.60 16.79 2.66
N CYS A 182 -14.21 17.29 3.86
CA CYS A 182 -13.60 18.61 3.99
C CYS A 182 -12.26 18.65 3.25
N TRP A 183 -11.40 17.65 3.48
CA TRP A 183 -10.11 17.49 2.79
C TRP A 183 -10.29 17.44 1.27
N PHE A 184 -11.23 16.65 0.77
CA PHE A 184 -11.48 16.51 -0.65
C PHE A 184 -11.92 17.85 -1.28
N HIS A 185 -12.79 18.60 -0.60
CA HIS A 185 -13.21 19.92 -1.05
C HIS A 185 -12.05 20.91 -1.15
N GLU A 186 -11.18 20.96 -0.14
CA GLU A 186 -10.00 21.84 -0.12
C GLU A 186 -9.02 21.46 -1.24
N ARG A 187 -8.76 20.15 -1.43
CA ARG A 187 -7.92 19.68 -2.52
C ARG A 187 -8.46 20.05 -3.90
N GLN A 188 -9.76 19.97 -4.10
CA GLN A 188 -10.38 20.44 -5.35
C GLN A 188 -10.18 21.94 -5.58
N GLN A 189 -10.29 22.74 -4.54
CA GLN A 189 -10.04 24.20 -4.62
C GLN A 189 -8.58 24.50 -4.98
N GLU A 190 -7.62 23.84 -4.35
CA GLU A 190 -6.20 23.98 -4.65
C GLU A 190 -5.90 23.65 -6.13
N LEU A 191 -6.40 22.51 -6.61
CA LEU A 191 -6.22 22.11 -8.01
C LEU A 191 -6.83 23.11 -9.00
N ARG A 192 -8.02 23.66 -8.70
CA ARG A 192 -8.63 24.70 -9.52
C ARG A 192 -7.77 25.96 -9.58
N LEU A 193 -7.24 26.39 -8.42
CA LEU A 193 -6.36 27.55 -8.32
C LEU A 193 -5.07 27.33 -9.10
N GLU A 194 -4.43 26.18 -8.97
CA GLU A 194 -3.23 25.83 -9.74
C GLU A 194 -3.47 25.86 -11.25
N LEU A 195 -4.59 25.30 -11.70
CA LEU A 195 -4.96 25.34 -13.11
C LEU A 195 -5.18 26.77 -13.63
N GLN A 196 -5.81 27.63 -12.83
CA GLN A 196 -5.96 29.04 -13.16
C GLN A 196 -4.61 29.75 -13.26
N LEU A 197 -3.73 29.54 -12.27
CA LEU A 197 -2.39 30.13 -12.29
C LEU A 197 -1.56 29.67 -13.49
N ARG A 198 -1.62 28.38 -13.87
CA ARG A 198 -0.99 27.87 -15.08
C ARG A 198 -1.53 28.54 -16.34
N ARG A 199 -2.85 28.73 -16.47
CA ARG A 199 -3.48 29.42 -17.59
C ARG A 199 -3.03 30.87 -17.68
N VAL A 200 -3.01 31.60 -16.56
CA VAL A 200 -2.53 32.99 -16.52
C VAL A 200 -1.06 33.11 -16.91
N ARG A 201 -0.22 32.22 -16.40
CA ARG A 201 1.20 32.18 -16.80
C ARG A 201 1.37 31.91 -18.28
N ALA A 202 0.67 30.93 -18.83
CA ALA A 202 0.72 30.61 -20.28
C ALA A 202 0.23 31.78 -21.13
N ALA A 203 -0.83 32.49 -20.71
CA ALA A 203 -1.34 33.67 -21.42
C ALA A 203 -0.34 34.85 -21.40
N ASN A 204 0.38 35.04 -20.30
CA ASN A 204 1.39 36.09 -20.19
C ASN A 204 2.64 35.80 -21.02
N TYR A 205 3.10 34.55 -21.11
CA TYR A 205 4.21 34.15 -21.96
C TYR A 205 3.88 34.31 -23.46
N GLY A 206 2.64 34.04 -23.87
CA GLY A 206 2.21 34.23 -25.26
C GLY A 206 2.16 35.71 -25.70
N LYS A 207 1.98 36.66 -24.77
CA LYS A 207 1.99 38.11 -25.08
C LYS A 207 3.38 38.74 -25.17
N SER A 208 4.37 38.15 -24.50
CA SER A 208 5.76 38.67 -24.53
C SER A 208 6.51 38.38 -25.82
N ALA A 209 6.05 37.42 -26.64
CA ALA A 209 6.70 37.08 -27.91
C ALA A 209 6.27 37.99 -29.07
N SER A 210 5.30 38.90 -28.89
CA SER A 210 4.68 39.67 -29.99
C SER A 210 5.08 41.15 -30.07
N THR A 211 5.95 41.66 -29.20
CA THR A 211 6.38 43.05 -29.29
C THR A 211 7.84 43.18 -28.97
N ALA A 212 8.70 42.77 -29.92
CA ALA A 212 10.02 43.36 -30.06
C ALA A 212 9.85 44.67 -30.84
N PRO A 213 10.02 45.86 -30.20
CA PRO A 213 10.12 47.08 -30.96
C PRO A 213 11.40 46.98 -31.77
N GLY A 214 11.27 46.97 -33.10
CA GLY A 214 12.41 47.07 -34.00
C GLY A 214 13.09 48.42 -33.79
N PHE A 215 14.23 48.44 -33.11
CA PHE A 215 15.13 49.57 -33.12
C PHE A 215 15.78 49.64 -34.49
N ARG A 216 15.33 50.60 -35.32
CA ARG A 216 16.10 51.07 -36.49
C ARG A 216 17.10 52.09 -35.96
N ILE A 217 18.39 51.79 -36.04
CA ILE A 217 19.48 52.76 -35.91
C ILE A 217 19.65 53.37 -37.31
N CYS A 218 19.41 54.70 -37.42
CA CYS A 218 19.83 55.50 -38.57
C CYS A 218 21.30 55.92 -38.38
#